data_75cf9d0c79e3f9a5c2894770d3c857c4
#
_entry.id   75cf9d0c79e3f9a5c2894770d3c857c4
#
_cell.length_a   1.000
_cell.length_b   1.000
_cell.length_c   1.000
_cell.angle_alpha   90.00
_cell.angle_beta   90.00
_cell.angle_gamma   90.00
#
_symmetry.space_group_name_H-M   'P 1'
#
loop_
_entity.id
_entity.type
_entity.pdbx_description
1 polymer ?
#
loop_
_entity_poly.entity_id
_entity_poly.type
_entity_poly.pdbx_seq_one_letter_code
_entity_poly.pdbx_strand_id
1 'polypeptide(L)'
;NDQRAIIEQLLGITILTEKADSLKEKVKQTKDAITEETLKINAIETANKKIEQSIETLAGRQRAWQSKSRQDQDRLAAGIEELEKLDIDFELDAHEKLANWTEHNNKITSLRKELSTLEPALRRATTSVEKVNKDILELKDATCYTCGQELHADKKAEIESRKVQELDDAVAYQGEVSSKLNTTMQLLEDIGDINGKPTTFYESAKEPYEHRNNVDNLRSTLTNKQQEED
;
A
#
# COMPACT_ATOMS: atom_id res chain seq x y z
N ASN A 1 41.57 -108.11 -12.81
CA ASN A 1 40.61 -106.98 -12.95
C ASN A 1 39.75 -107.08 -14.23
N ASP A 2 40.23 -107.76 -15.30
CA ASP A 2 39.52 -107.80 -16.59
C ASP A 2 38.24 -108.71 -16.56
N GLN A 3 38.25 -109.80 -15.81
CA GLN A 3 37.06 -110.69 -15.70
C GLN A 3 35.84 -110.00 -15.02
N ARG A 4 36.09 -109.20 -14.02
CA ARG A 4 35.03 -108.44 -13.36
C ARG A 4 34.45 -107.34 -14.28
N ALA A 5 35.29 -106.68 -14.97
CA ALA A 5 34.88 -105.66 -15.95
C ALA A 5 34.04 -106.24 -17.08
N ILE A 6 34.43 -107.47 -17.60
CA ILE A 6 33.69 -108.22 -18.64
C ILE A 6 32.31 -108.67 -18.12
N ILE A 7 32.24 -109.17 -16.89
CA ILE A 7 30.97 -109.60 -16.26
C ILE A 7 30.07 -108.43 -15.99
N GLU A 8 30.59 -107.31 -15.48
CA GLU A 8 29.84 -106.04 -15.27
C GLU A 8 29.29 -105.49 -16.59
N GLN A 9 30.05 -105.53 -17.70
CA GLN A 9 29.65 -105.11 -19.00
C GLN A 9 28.58 -106.01 -19.63
N LEU A 10 28.71 -107.33 -19.48
CA LEU A 10 27.71 -108.36 -19.90
C LEU A 10 26.39 -108.23 -19.14
N LEU A 11 26.41 -107.94 -17.87
CA LEU A 11 25.22 -107.73 -17.05
C LEU A 11 24.59 -106.34 -17.14
N GLY A 12 25.16 -105.45 -17.95
CA GLY A 12 24.68 -104.06 -18.07
C GLY A 12 24.86 -103.20 -16.83
N ILE A 13 25.63 -103.69 -15.81
CA ILE A 13 25.82 -103.02 -14.52
C ILE A 13 26.56 -101.70 -14.71
N THR A 14 27.54 -101.61 -15.62
CA THR A 14 28.28 -100.41 -15.99
C THR A 14 27.36 -99.32 -16.47
N ILE A 15 26.43 -99.65 -17.39
CA ILE A 15 25.42 -98.77 -17.91
C ILE A 15 24.48 -98.22 -16.84
N LEU A 16 24.11 -99.13 -15.91
CA LEU A 16 23.26 -98.70 -14.76
C LEU A 16 24.01 -97.78 -13.80
N THR A 17 25.31 -98.02 -13.57
CA THR A 17 26.15 -97.14 -12.72
C THR A 17 26.35 -95.82 -13.37
N GLU A 18 26.69 -95.72 -14.68
CA GLU A 18 26.80 -94.50 -15.42
C GLU A 18 25.51 -93.68 -15.44
N LYS A 19 24.35 -94.38 -15.62
CA LYS A 19 23.04 -93.73 -15.53
C LYS A 19 22.74 -93.21 -14.11
N ALA A 20 23.11 -94.03 -13.07
CA ALA A 20 22.92 -93.58 -11.71
C ALA A 20 23.80 -92.38 -11.36
N ASP A 21 25.02 -92.35 -11.79
CA ASP A 21 25.91 -91.19 -11.58
C ASP A 21 25.46 -89.93 -12.40
N SER A 22 24.99 -90.14 -13.64
CA SER A 22 24.38 -89.07 -14.43
C SER A 22 23.13 -88.51 -13.75
N LEU A 23 22.27 -89.40 -13.16
CA LEU A 23 21.09 -89.00 -12.39
C LEU A 23 21.47 -88.25 -11.11
N LYS A 24 22.49 -88.70 -10.40
CA LYS A 24 22.99 -87.97 -9.19
C LYS A 24 23.48 -86.57 -9.55
N GLU A 25 24.22 -86.42 -10.64
CA GLU A 25 24.72 -85.10 -11.09
C GLU A 25 23.56 -84.19 -11.50
N LYS A 26 22.57 -84.67 -12.27
CA LYS A 26 21.38 -83.93 -12.61
C LYS A 26 20.58 -83.53 -11.34
N VAL A 27 20.41 -84.43 -10.37
CA VAL A 27 19.75 -84.08 -9.10
C VAL A 27 20.50 -83.03 -8.34
N LYS A 28 21.84 -83.08 -8.33
CA LYS A 28 22.67 -82.06 -7.72
C LYS A 28 22.51 -80.70 -8.43
N GLN A 29 22.67 -80.68 -9.75
CA GLN A 29 22.50 -79.47 -10.54
C GLN A 29 21.09 -78.85 -10.37
N THR A 30 20.06 -79.70 -10.35
CA THR A 30 18.68 -79.18 -10.09
C THR A 30 18.51 -78.60 -8.69
N LYS A 31 19.10 -79.23 -7.68
CA LYS A 31 19.07 -78.73 -6.29
C LYS A 31 19.81 -77.38 -6.19
N ASP A 32 20.96 -77.30 -6.82
CA ASP A 32 21.76 -76.06 -6.82
C ASP A 32 20.97 -74.90 -7.51
N ALA A 33 20.32 -75.22 -8.66
CA ALA A 33 19.47 -74.25 -9.38
C ALA A 33 18.24 -73.83 -8.53
N ILE A 34 17.59 -74.82 -7.85
CA ILE A 34 16.46 -74.45 -6.94
C ILE A 34 16.95 -73.61 -5.79
N THR A 35 18.12 -73.84 -5.23
CA THR A 35 18.66 -73.02 -4.15
C THR A 35 18.95 -71.60 -4.64
N GLU A 36 19.57 -71.46 -5.82
CA GLU A 36 19.85 -70.19 -6.44
C GLU A 36 18.57 -69.38 -6.70
N GLU A 37 17.58 -70.01 -7.32
CA GLU A 37 16.28 -69.32 -7.58
C GLU A 37 15.55 -68.97 -6.29
N THR A 38 15.61 -69.85 -5.26
CA THR A 38 15.02 -69.55 -3.93
C THR A 38 15.68 -68.28 -3.31
N LEU A 39 17.01 -68.17 -3.40
CA LEU A 39 17.72 -66.99 -2.92
C LEU A 39 17.32 -65.71 -3.69
N LYS A 40 17.17 -65.82 -5.02
CA LYS A 40 16.68 -64.69 -5.86
C LYS A 40 15.26 -64.26 -5.44
N ILE A 41 14.36 -65.23 -5.26
CA ILE A 41 12.97 -64.96 -4.82
C ILE A 41 12.97 -64.23 -3.48
N ASN A 42 13.70 -64.77 -2.47
CA ASN A 42 13.78 -64.14 -1.15
C ASN A 42 14.37 -62.69 -1.20
N ALA A 43 15.35 -62.46 -2.05
CA ALA A 43 15.94 -61.15 -2.23
C ALA A 43 14.92 -60.15 -2.85
N ILE A 44 14.16 -60.61 -3.87
CA ILE A 44 13.11 -59.82 -4.51
C ILE A 44 11.97 -59.50 -3.53
N GLU A 45 11.50 -60.53 -2.78
CA GLU A 45 10.46 -60.32 -1.74
C GLU A 45 10.88 -59.31 -0.69
N THR A 46 12.14 -59.37 -0.24
CA THR A 46 12.71 -58.41 0.73
C THR A 46 12.78 -57.02 0.15
N ALA A 47 13.20 -56.91 -1.11
CA ALA A 47 13.24 -55.61 -1.81
C ALA A 47 11.83 -55.02 -1.98
N ASN A 48 10.86 -55.83 -2.42
CA ASN A 48 9.47 -55.41 -2.60
C ASN A 48 8.87 -54.93 -1.28
N LYS A 49 9.09 -55.66 -0.17
CA LYS A 49 8.61 -55.19 1.15
C LYS A 49 9.19 -53.85 1.57
N LYS A 50 10.45 -53.56 1.27
CA LYS A 50 11.07 -52.25 1.52
C LYS A 50 10.44 -51.14 0.64
N ILE A 51 10.17 -51.49 -0.63
CA ILE A 51 9.51 -50.52 -1.56
C ILE A 51 8.09 -50.21 -1.07
N GLU A 52 7.30 -51.21 -0.68
CA GLU A 52 5.96 -51.04 -0.13
C GLU A 52 5.96 -50.15 1.12
N GLN A 53 6.90 -50.36 2.05
CA GLN A 53 7.07 -49.52 3.23
C GLN A 53 7.43 -48.06 2.85
N SER A 54 8.27 -47.89 1.82
CA SER A 54 8.64 -46.56 1.32
C SER A 54 7.45 -45.85 0.68
N ILE A 55 6.65 -46.56 -0.12
CA ILE A 55 5.41 -46.03 -0.73
C ILE A 55 4.43 -45.57 0.35
N GLU A 56 4.21 -46.39 1.38
CA GLU A 56 3.31 -46.06 2.49
C GLU A 56 3.79 -44.81 3.25
N THR A 57 5.09 -44.70 3.50
CA THR A 57 5.71 -43.58 4.15
C THR A 57 5.53 -42.29 3.31
N LEU A 58 5.78 -42.36 1.99
CA LEU A 58 5.61 -41.25 1.07
C LEU A 58 4.13 -40.80 0.96
N ALA A 59 3.21 -41.79 0.85
CA ALA A 59 1.77 -41.51 0.86
C ALA A 59 1.31 -40.83 2.16
N GLY A 60 1.88 -41.22 3.29
CA GLY A 60 1.64 -40.58 4.58
C GLY A 60 2.13 -39.12 4.61
N ARG A 61 3.34 -38.88 4.12
CA ARG A 61 3.90 -37.51 4.00
C ARG A 61 3.09 -36.61 3.05
N GLN A 62 2.67 -37.18 1.92
CA GLN A 62 1.85 -36.46 0.95
C GLN A 62 0.51 -36.01 1.57
N ARG A 63 -0.19 -36.93 2.26
CA ARG A 63 -1.45 -36.59 2.95
C ARG A 63 -1.26 -35.51 4.03
N ALA A 64 -0.19 -35.61 4.82
CA ALA A 64 0.12 -34.62 5.84
C ALA A 64 0.42 -33.23 5.22
N TRP A 65 1.18 -33.22 4.13
CA TRP A 65 1.49 -31.98 3.39
C TRP A 65 0.21 -31.35 2.80
N GLN A 66 -0.64 -32.12 2.13
CA GLN A 66 -1.91 -31.64 1.57
C GLN A 66 -2.83 -31.07 2.65
N SER A 67 -2.94 -31.75 3.80
CA SER A 67 -3.74 -31.26 4.92
C SER A 67 -3.22 -29.92 5.45
N LYS A 68 -1.89 -29.77 5.57
CA LYS A 68 -1.27 -28.52 6.01
C LYS A 68 -1.43 -27.42 4.96
N SER A 69 -1.24 -27.72 3.68
CA SER A 69 -1.43 -26.76 2.58
C SER A 69 -2.83 -26.19 2.58
N ARG A 70 -3.86 -27.04 2.69
CA ARG A 70 -5.26 -26.59 2.79
C ARG A 70 -5.51 -25.69 4.00
N GLN A 71 -4.99 -26.07 5.18
CA GLN A 71 -5.10 -25.22 6.37
C GLN A 71 -4.47 -23.83 6.16
N ASP A 72 -3.31 -23.77 5.51
CA ASP A 72 -2.64 -22.52 5.23
C ASP A 72 -3.44 -21.68 4.21
N GLN A 73 -4.01 -22.31 3.17
CA GLN A 73 -4.89 -21.67 2.20
C GLN A 73 -6.15 -21.10 2.86
N ASP A 74 -6.81 -21.86 3.72
CA ASP A 74 -7.99 -21.43 4.46
C ASP A 74 -7.68 -20.23 5.35
N ARG A 75 -6.52 -20.21 6.02
CA ARG A 75 -6.08 -19.07 6.83
C ARG A 75 -5.81 -17.82 6.00
N LEU A 76 -5.17 -17.99 4.85
CA LEU A 76 -4.92 -16.88 3.93
C LEU A 76 -6.23 -16.32 3.37
N ALA A 77 -7.14 -17.18 2.95
CA ALA A 77 -8.46 -16.78 2.45
C ALA A 77 -9.27 -16.01 3.51
N ALA A 78 -9.31 -16.52 4.73
CA ALA A 78 -9.99 -15.85 5.84
C ALA A 78 -9.33 -14.50 6.18
N GLY A 79 -8.00 -14.41 6.13
CA GLY A 79 -7.28 -13.14 6.34
C GLY A 79 -7.58 -12.11 5.25
N ILE A 80 -7.67 -12.54 3.99
CA ILE A 80 -8.05 -11.67 2.86
C ILE A 80 -9.48 -11.18 3.06
N GLU A 81 -10.44 -12.07 3.35
CA GLU A 81 -11.83 -11.71 3.56
C GLU A 81 -12.01 -10.69 4.69
N GLU A 82 -11.24 -10.81 5.78
CA GLU A 82 -11.28 -9.85 6.88
C GLU A 82 -10.77 -8.47 6.46
N LEU A 83 -9.68 -8.44 5.70
CA LEU A 83 -9.11 -7.18 5.21
C LEU A 83 -9.99 -6.52 4.14
N GLU A 84 -10.69 -7.29 3.31
CA GLU A 84 -11.58 -6.80 2.27
C GLU A 84 -12.91 -6.22 2.79
N LYS A 85 -13.21 -6.35 4.08
CA LYS A 85 -14.37 -5.69 4.70
C LYS A 85 -14.29 -4.17 4.64
N LEU A 86 -13.09 -3.62 4.58
CA LEU A 86 -12.86 -2.19 4.35
C LEU A 86 -12.74 -1.93 2.84
N ASP A 87 -13.61 -1.06 2.33
CA ASP A 87 -13.51 -0.56 0.97
C ASP A 87 -12.35 0.43 0.86
N ILE A 88 -11.22 -0.08 0.41
CA ILE A 88 -9.96 0.70 0.32
C ILE A 88 -10.06 1.79 -0.75
N ASP A 89 -10.80 1.56 -1.84
CA ASP A 89 -10.98 2.56 -2.90
C ASP A 89 -11.82 3.74 -2.39
N PHE A 90 -12.86 3.46 -1.64
CA PHE A 90 -13.65 4.49 -0.97
C PHE A 90 -12.80 5.27 0.06
N GLU A 91 -11.96 4.59 0.81
CA GLU A 91 -11.08 5.21 1.81
C GLU A 91 -10.02 6.11 1.16
N LEU A 92 -9.43 5.71 0.04
CA LEU A 92 -8.50 6.54 -0.73
C LEU A 92 -9.18 7.79 -1.28
N ASP A 93 -10.38 7.66 -1.84
CA ASP A 93 -11.19 8.79 -2.31
C ASP A 93 -11.56 9.73 -1.14
N ALA A 94 -11.88 9.18 0.04
CA ALA A 94 -12.14 9.97 1.24
C ALA A 94 -10.91 10.79 1.68
N HIS A 95 -9.72 10.21 1.60
CA HIS A 95 -8.47 10.92 1.90
C HIS A 95 -8.17 12.02 0.87
N GLU A 96 -8.41 11.80 -0.42
CA GLU A 96 -8.28 12.83 -1.46
C GLU A 96 -9.25 13.99 -1.21
N LYS A 97 -10.51 13.69 -0.92
CA LYS A 97 -11.52 14.68 -0.56
C LYS A 97 -11.13 15.46 0.72
N LEU A 98 -10.55 14.78 1.70
CA LEU A 98 -10.07 15.41 2.93
C LEU A 98 -8.90 16.36 2.66
N ALA A 99 -7.97 15.99 1.78
CA ALA A 99 -6.86 16.85 1.38
C ALA A 99 -7.38 18.13 0.68
N ASN A 100 -8.27 17.97 -0.29
CA ASN A 100 -8.91 19.08 -1.00
C ASN A 100 -9.71 19.98 -0.06
N TRP A 101 -10.49 19.38 0.84
CA TRP A 101 -11.22 20.12 1.87
C TRP A 101 -10.27 20.94 2.76
N THR A 102 -9.17 20.35 3.18
CA THR A 102 -8.19 21.00 4.05
C THR A 102 -7.54 22.21 3.34
N GLU A 103 -7.18 22.05 2.07
CA GLU A 103 -6.63 23.14 1.26
C GLU A 103 -7.63 24.31 1.12
N HIS A 104 -8.87 24.01 0.75
CA HIS A 104 -9.92 25.03 0.63
C HIS A 104 -10.21 25.71 1.97
N ASN A 105 -10.32 24.94 3.06
CA ASN A 105 -10.56 25.48 4.40
C ASN A 105 -9.42 26.40 4.87
N ASN A 106 -8.18 26.05 4.59
CA ASN A 106 -7.02 26.87 4.90
C ASN A 106 -7.05 28.19 4.10
N LYS A 107 -7.42 28.13 2.81
CA LYS A 107 -7.56 29.32 1.96
C LYS A 107 -8.66 30.26 2.46
N ILE A 108 -9.84 29.72 2.79
CA ILE A 108 -10.95 30.49 3.39
C ILE A 108 -10.50 31.14 4.69
N THR A 109 -9.82 30.39 5.56
CA THR A 109 -9.34 30.92 6.85
C THR A 109 -8.34 32.05 6.66
N SER A 110 -7.42 31.91 5.69
CA SER A 110 -6.46 32.95 5.34
C SER A 110 -7.14 34.22 4.81
N LEU A 111 -8.09 34.06 3.87
CA LEU A 111 -8.84 35.19 3.31
C LEU A 111 -9.69 35.92 4.37
N ARG A 112 -10.35 35.19 5.25
CA ARG A 112 -11.11 35.78 6.36
C ARG A 112 -10.22 36.54 7.33
N LYS A 113 -9.01 36.00 7.62
CA LYS A 113 -8.02 36.75 8.43
C LYS A 113 -7.57 38.03 7.73
N GLU A 114 -7.33 37.99 6.41
CA GLU A 114 -6.98 39.18 5.62
C GLU A 114 -8.10 40.21 5.64
N LEU A 115 -9.35 39.84 5.43
CA LEU A 115 -10.51 40.71 5.55
C LEU A 115 -10.58 41.38 6.93
N SER A 116 -10.36 40.64 7.99
CA SER A 116 -10.37 41.14 9.37
C SER A 116 -9.31 42.22 9.61
N THR A 117 -8.25 42.27 8.82
CA THR A 117 -7.21 43.33 8.86
C THR A 117 -7.49 44.50 7.91
N LEU A 118 -8.06 44.20 6.73
CA LEU A 118 -8.35 45.22 5.72
C LEU A 118 -9.54 46.12 6.10
N GLU A 119 -10.60 45.56 6.71
CA GLU A 119 -11.75 46.35 7.13
C GLU A 119 -11.38 47.49 8.10
N PRO A 120 -10.64 47.25 9.21
CA PRO A 120 -10.19 48.33 10.08
C PRO A 120 -9.20 49.29 9.38
N ALA A 121 -8.37 48.79 8.46
CA ALA A 121 -7.44 49.62 7.69
C ALA A 121 -8.22 50.59 6.79
N LEU A 122 -9.27 50.14 6.09
CA LEU A 122 -10.12 50.98 5.27
C LEU A 122 -10.83 52.07 6.09
N ARG A 123 -11.39 51.67 7.26
CA ARG A 123 -12.01 52.65 8.16
C ARG A 123 -11.03 53.75 8.57
N ARG A 124 -9.78 53.40 8.93
CA ARG A 124 -8.73 54.38 9.29
C ARG A 124 -8.36 55.27 8.11
N ALA A 125 -8.21 54.68 6.90
CA ALA A 125 -7.92 55.42 5.70
C ALA A 125 -9.04 56.42 5.38
N THR A 126 -10.31 55.99 5.48
CA THR A 126 -11.47 56.86 5.28
C THR A 126 -11.48 58.02 6.30
N THR A 127 -11.27 57.72 7.59
CA THR A 127 -11.19 58.75 8.64
C THR A 127 -10.02 59.73 8.39
N SER A 128 -8.88 59.24 7.85
CA SER A 128 -7.74 60.09 7.49
C SER A 128 -8.10 61.04 6.36
N VAL A 129 -8.75 60.55 5.30
CA VAL A 129 -9.22 61.40 4.16
C VAL A 129 -10.20 62.47 4.65
N GLU A 130 -11.19 62.07 5.48
CA GLU A 130 -12.17 62.99 6.06
C GLU A 130 -11.49 64.11 6.89
N LYS A 131 -10.50 63.70 7.73
CA LYS A 131 -9.75 64.65 8.56
C LYS A 131 -8.95 65.66 7.72
N VAL A 132 -8.19 65.16 6.73
CA VAL A 132 -7.39 66.07 5.86
C VAL A 132 -8.29 67.01 5.05
N ASN A 133 -9.43 66.49 4.54
CA ASN A 133 -10.42 67.34 3.88
C ASN A 133 -10.97 68.44 4.80
N LYS A 134 -11.28 68.12 6.04
CA LYS A 134 -11.72 69.05 7.05
C LYS A 134 -10.64 70.10 7.32
N ASP A 135 -9.38 69.70 7.48
CA ASP A 135 -8.24 70.61 7.68
C ASP A 135 -8.08 71.58 6.50
N ILE A 136 -8.26 71.11 5.25
CA ILE A 136 -8.22 72.01 4.05
C ILE A 136 -9.37 72.97 4.05
N LEU A 137 -10.57 72.55 4.45
CA LEU A 137 -11.73 73.47 4.54
C LEU A 137 -11.51 74.60 5.60
N GLU A 138 -10.99 74.16 6.78
CA GLU A 138 -10.68 75.10 7.86
C GLU A 138 -9.56 76.06 7.51
N LEU A 139 -8.60 75.69 6.61
CA LEU A 139 -7.57 76.60 6.09
C LEU A 139 -8.10 77.72 5.25
N LYS A 140 -9.27 77.60 4.61
CA LYS A 140 -9.89 78.67 3.81
C LYS A 140 -10.25 79.87 4.66
N ASP A 141 -10.67 79.63 5.90
CA ASP A 141 -11.07 80.66 6.86
C ASP A 141 -9.98 80.96 7.93
N ALA A 142 -8.73 80.46 7.69
CA ALA A 142 -7.71 80.42 8.71
C ALA A 142 -7.16 81.81 9.05
N THR A 143 -7.46 82.21 10.27
CA THR A 143 -6.73 83.21 11.04
C THR A 143 -5.68 82.48 11.91
N CYS A 144 -4.56 83.15 12.18
CA CYS A 144 -3.50 82.62 13.04
C CYS A 144 -4.09 82.35 14.43
N TYR A 145 -4.05 81.03 14.86
CA TYR A 145 -4.56 80.55 16.15
C TYR A 145 -3.96 81.33 17.31
N THR A 146 -2.72 81.83 17.20
CA THR A 146 -1.99 82.45 18.30
C THR A 146 -2.27 83.97 18.40
N CYS A 147 -2.50 84.70 17.28
CA CYS A 147 -2.62 86.11 17.26
C CYS A 147 -3.91 86.64 16.60
N GLY A 148 -4.78 85.77 16.07
CA GLY A 148 -6.05 86.16 15.42
C GLY A 148 -5.91 86.90 14.08
N GLN A 149 -4.70 87.08 13.52
CA GLN A 149 -4.47 87.71 12.24
C GLN A 149 -4.61 86.73 11.07
N GLU A 150 -5.02 87.19 9.92
CA GLU A 150 -5.02 86.34 8.71
C GLU A 150 -3.61 85.81 8.41
N LEU A 151 -3.49 84.61 8.02
CA LEU A 151 -2.24 83.98 7.57
C LEU A 151 -1.74 84.68 6.32
N HIS A 152 -0.42 85.06 6.24
CA HIS A 152 0.21 85.52 5.06
C HIS A 152 -0.03 84.67 3.85
N ALA A 153 -0.39 85.25 2.70
CA ALA A 153 -0.80 84.54 1.50
C ALA A 153 0.20 83.39 1.08
N ASP A 154 1.51 83.68 1.14
CA ASP A 154 2.57 82.74 0.76
C ASP A 154 2.61 81.51 1.69
N LYS A 155 2.47 81.74 3.00
CA LYS A 155 2.44 80.58 3.98
C LYS A 155 1.16 79.83 3.89
N LYS A 156 0.02 80.51 3.59
CA LYS A 156 -1.26 79.79 3.38
C LYS A 156 -1.15 78.93 2.13
N ALA A 157 -0.61 79.35 1.03
CA ALA A 157 -0.41 78.57 -0.19
C ALA A 157 0.53 77.41 0.02
N GLU A 158 1.61 77.56 0.81
CA GLU A 158 2.52 76.44 1.15
C GLU A 158 1.84 75.36 1.98
N ILE A 159 1.07 75.76 3.00
CA ILE A 159 0.33 74.83 3.87
C ILE A 159 -0.77 74.08 3.08
N GLU A 160 -1.49 74.81 2.25
CA GLU A 160 -2.54 74.31 1.36
C GLU A 160 -1.98 73.26 0.38
N SER A 161 -0.86 73.60 -0.31
CA SER A 161 -0.18 72.65 -1.21
C SER A 161 0.24 71.36 -0.48
N ARG A 162 0.81 71.44 0.72
CA ARG A 162 1.19 70.30 1.52
C ARG A 162 -0.02 69.44 1.96
N LYS A 163 -1.12 70.12 2.36
CA LYS A 163 -2.36 69.43 2.73
C LYS A 163 -3.05 68.77 1.53
N VAL A 164 -2.99 69.37 0.35
CA VAL A 164 -3.47 68.75 -0.89
C VAL A 164 -2.65 67.51 -1.20
N GLN A 165 -1.31 67.56 -1.08
CA GLN A 165 -0.47 66.41 -1.28
C GLN A 165 -0.80 65.26 -0.24
N GLU A 166 -0.99 65.64 1.04
CA GLU A 166 -1.40 64.71 2.11
C GLU A 166 -2.77 64.09 1.80
N LEU A 167 -3.70 64.82 1.21
CA LEU A 167 -4.99 64.33 0.75
C LEU A 167 -4.85 63.34 -0.39
N ASP A 168 -4.05 63.68 -1.42
CA ASP A 168 -3.81 62.79 -2.55
C ASP A 168 -3.21 61.46 -2.11
N ASP A 169 -2.22 61.49 -1.20
CA ASP A 169 -1.60 60.29 -0.63
C ASP A 169 -2.62 59.47 0.19
N ALA A 170 -3.46 60.13 0.98
CA ALA A 170 -4.49 59.47 1.79
C ALA A 170 -5.59 58.83 0.92
N VAL A 171 -6.01 59.50 -0.16
CA VAL A 171 -7.00 59.00 -1.14
C VAL A 171 -6.41 57.79 -1.90
N ALA A 172 -5.15 57.91 -2.34
CA ALA A 172 -4.45 56.79 -3.02
C ALA A 172 -4.38 55.58 -2.13
N TYR A 173 -3.98 55.73 -0.85
CA TYR A 173 -3.94 54.64 0.12
C TYR A 173 -5.33 54.05 0.38
N GLN A 174 -6.37 54.87 0.55
CA GLN A 174 -7.75 54.42 0.72
C GLN A 174 -8.20 53.59 -0.50
N GLY A 175 -7.89 54.04 -1.71
CA GLY A 175 -8.19 53.33 -2.95
C GLY A 175 -7.50 51.99 -3.03
N GLU A 176 -6.21 51.89 -2.63
CA GLU A 176 -5.45 50.64 -2.59
C GLU A 176 -6.06 49.64 -1.62
N VAL A 177 -6.36 50.07 -0.39
CA VAL A 177 -6.97 49.22 0.63
C VAL A 177 -8.36 48.76 0.21
N SER A 178 -9.18 49.63 -0.37
CA SER A 178 -10.51 49.32 -0.89
C SER A 178 -10.45 48.29 -2.02
N SER A 179 -9.50 48.43 -2.94
CA SER A 179 -9.30 47.49 -4.04
C SER A 179 -8.89 46.11 -3.52
N LYS A 180 -7.95 46.06 -2.58
CA LYS A 180 -7.55 44.78 -1.92
C LYS A 180 -8.73 44.13 -1.20
N LEU A 181 -9.51 44.90 -0.46
CA LEU A 181 -10.70 44.41 0.24
C LEU A 181 -11.68 43.73 -0.75
N ASN A 182 -12.02 44.44 -1.82
CA ASN A 182 -12.95 43.93 -2.83
C ASN A 182 -12.42 42.65 -3.51
N THR A 183 -11.14 42.63 -3.85
CA THR A 183 -10.50 41.44 -4.43
C THR A 183 -10.54 40.25 -3.47
N THR A 184 -10.23 40.47 -2.18
CA THR A 184 -10.27 39.42 -1.17
C THR A 184 -11.69 38.93 -0.92
N MET A 185 -12.70 39.81 -0.95
CA MET A 185 -14.11 39.44 -0.86
C MET A 185 -14.55 38.59 -2.06
N GLN A 186 -14.15 39.01 -3.27
CA GLN A 186 -14.46 38.24 -4.49
C GLN A 186 -13.85 36.84 -4.47
N LEU A 187 -12.58 36.73 -4.06
CA LEU A 187 -11.91 35.44 -3.93
C LEU A 187 -12.62 34.52 -2.91
N LEU A 188 -13.14 35.10 -1.82
CA LEU A 188 -13.89 34.33 -0.83
C LEU A 188 -15.25 33.88 -1.37
N GLU A 189 -15.92 34.72 -2.16
CA GLU A 189 -17.18 34.39 -2.83
C GLU A 189 -16.99 33.33 -3.91
N ASP A 190 -15.91 33.41 -4.70
CA ASP A 190 -15.56 32.44 -5.75
C ASP A 190 -15.27 31.03 -5.19
N ILE A 191 -14.70 30.92 -3.99
CA ILE A 191 -14.49 29.63 -3.33
C ILE A 191 -15.83 29.03 -2.88
N GLY A 192 -16.79 29.87 -2.50
CA GLY A 192 -18.11 29.46 -2.03
C GLY A 192 -18.08 28.70 -0.70
N ASP A 193 -19.20 28.06 -0.41
CA ASP A 193 -19.32 27.22 0.78
C ASP A 193 -18.68 25.87 0.55
N ILE A 194 -17.87 25.43 1.51
CA ILE A 194 -17.30 24.10 1.51
C ILE A 194 -18.20 23.13 2.27
N ASN A 195 -18.34 21.92 1.75
CA ASN A 195 -19.05 20.82 2.40
C ASN A 195 -18.43 20.51 3.77
N GLY A 196 -19.16 19.74 4.59
CA GLY A 196 -18.63 19.25 5.87
C GLY A 196 -17.31 18.48 5.69
N LYS A 197 -16.47 18.51 6.72
CA LYS A 197 -15.19 17.80 6.71
C LYS A 197 -15.41 16.31 6.42
N PRO A 198 -14.78 15.74 5.37
CA PRO A 198 -14.83 14.30 5.11
C PRO A 198 -14.26 13.49 6.29
N THR A 199 -14.84 12.33 6.55
CA THR A 199 -14.35 11.38 7.55
C THR A 199 -13.60 10.26 6.88
N THR A 200 -12.48 9.86 7.45
CA THR A 200 -11.64 8.75 7.02
C THR A 200 -11.57 7.70 8.12
N PHE A 201 -11.39 6.44 7.77
CA PHE A 201 -11.17 5.37 8.73
C PHE A 201 -9.74 5.42 9.27
N TYR A 202 -8.76 5.61 8.38
CA TYR A 202 -7.36 5.78 8.73
C TYR A 202 -6.99 7.23 9.00
N GLU A 203 -5.97 7.43 9.85
CA GLU A 203 -5.44 8.77 10.13
C GLU A 203 -4.54 9.30 9.01
N SER A 204 -3.82 8.41 8.35
CA SER A 204 -2.85 8.74 7.31
C SER A 204 -3.24 8.15 5.95
N ALA A 205 -3.10 8.93 4.89
CA ALA A 205 -3.31 8.47 3.51
C ALA A 205 -2.35 7.34 3.07
N LYS A 206 -1.29 7.04 3.84
CA LYS A 206 -0.39 5.91 3.56
C LYS A 206 -1.00 4.57 3.95
N GLU A 207 -1.78 4.54 5.01
CA GLU A 207 -2.34 3.31 5.58
C GLU A 207 -3.26 2.56 4.61
N PRO A 208 -4.17 3.21 3.86
CA PRO A 208 -4.94 2.54 2.80
C PRO A 208 -4.07 1.89 1.72
N TYR A 209 -2.96 2.54 1.31
CA TYR A 209 -2.02 1.95 0.34
C TYR A 209 -1.29 0.74 0.91
N GLU A 210 -0.84 0.80 2.17
CA GLU A 210 -0.22 -0.32 2.85
C GLU A 210 -1.20 -1.48 3.02
N HIS A 211 -2.46 -1.17 3.34
CA HIS A 211 -3.53 -2.16 3.41
C HIS A 211 -3.75 -2.84 2.05
N ARG A 212 -3.87 -2.09 0.96
CA ARG A 212 -3.99 -2.63 -0.41
C ARG A 212 -2.83 -3.56 -0.75
N ASN A 213 -1.59 -3.11 -0.53
CA ASN A 213 -0.40 -3.90 -0.79
C ASN A 213 -0.39 -5.21 0.03
N ASN A 214 -0.88 -5.17 1.26
CA ASN A 214 -0.99 -6.36 2.11
C ASN A 214 -2.00 -7.36 1.54
N VAL A 215 -3.17 -6.92 1.14
CA VAL A 215 -4.19 -7.76 0.48
C VAL A 215 -3.63 -8.38 -0.80
N ASP A 216 -2.98 -7.61 -1.67
CA ASP A 216 -2.40 -8.10 -2.93
C ASP A 216 -1.29 -9.13 -2.69
N ASN A 217 -0.44 -8.94 -1.68
CA ASN A 217 0.58 -9.89 -1.27
C ASN A 217 -0.03 -11.20 -0.76
N LEU A 218 -1.09 -11.13 0.05
CA LEU A 218 -1.78 -12.32 0.55
C LEU A 218 -2.46 -13.09 -0.59
N ARG A 219 -3.11 -12.41 -1.54
CA ARG A 219 -3.71 -13.00 -2.74
C ARG A 219 -2.67 -13.70 -3.60
N SER A 220 -1.53 -13.05 -3.84
CA SER A 220 -0.41 -13.64 -4.59
C SER A 220 0.13 -14.90 -3.88
N THR A 221 0.29 -14.85 -2.57
CA THR A 221 0.74 -15.99 -1.77
C THR A 221 -0.26 -17.14 -1.82
N LEU A 222 -1.56 -16.86 -1.74
CA LEU A 222 -2.62 -17.86 -1.86
C LEU A 222 -2.60 -18.53 -3.24
N THR A 223 -2.49 -17.74 -4.31
CA THR A 223 -2.41 -18.25 -5.68
C THR A 223 -1.20 -19.18 -5.88
N ASN A 224 -0.02 -18.76 -5.36
CA ASN A 224 1.18 -19.60 -5.44
C ASN A 224 1.00 -20.92 -4.70
N LYS A 225 0.39 -20.92 -3.49
CA LYS A 225 0.13 -22.15 -2.74
C LYS A 225 -0.89 -23.09 -3.43
N GLN A 226 -1.86 -22.51 -4.14
CA GLN A 226 -2.81 -23.29 -4.94
C GLN A 226 -2.12 -23.96 -6.13
N GLN A 227 -1.19 -23.27 -6.80
CA GLN A 227 -0.41 -23.81 -7.92
C GLN A 227 0.62 -24.89 -7.48
N GLU A 228 1.08 -24.88 -6.22
CA GLU A 228 1.95 -25.93 -5.68
C GLU A 228 1.21 -27.26 -5.43
N GLU A 229 -0.13 -27.25 -5.39
CA GLU A 229 -0.96 -28.47 -5.20
C GLU A 229 -1.30 -29.17 -6.53
N ASP A 230 -1.21 -28.48 -7.65
CA ASP A 230 -1.42 -29.03 -9.01
C ASP A 230 -0.13 -29.69 -9.54
#